data_1af84b47a8618357424c26a6bb2f27fa
#
_entry.id   1af84b47a8618357424c26a6bb2f27fa
#
_cell.length_a   1.000
_cell.length_b   1.000
_cell.length_c   1.000
_cell.angle_alpha   90.00
_cell.angle_beta   90.00
_cell.angle_gamma   90.00
#
_symmetry.space_group_name_H-M   'P 1'
#
loop_
_entity.id
_entity.type
_entity.pdbx_description
1 polymer ?
#
loop_
_entity_poly.entity_id
_entity_poly.type
_entity_poly.pdbx_seq_one_letter_code
_entity_poly.pdbx_strand_id
1 'polypeptide(L)'
;MLAFENQNIEFKQEYVPDIRKEVMGFANAEGGTVYVGVRKDGAVLGIGDPDGVMLQIVNSLKDSLAPDIMPFVRVNTVEIEEKQVIEIDVTTGTNRPYYLREKGLKPGGVYVRKGSSTQPMTEEGIREMILQNSGRSFELCRSMNQELTFYTLQTEMQRRSIEIGPSQMRTLKLIGEDGLYTNLALLLSDQCETTTKVALFQGTDKELFRDRKEFTGSILKQLEDCLLYTSPSPRDSTS
;
A
#
# COMPACT_ATOMS: atom_id res chain seq x y z
N MET A 1 -33.67 2.87 2.06
CA MET A 1 -33.02 3.94 1.25
C MET A 1 -31.52 3.69 1.28
N LEU A 2 -30.94 3.42 0.14
CA LEU A 2 -29.47 3.24 0.03
C LEU A 2 -28.77 4.58 0.35
N ALA A 3 -27.56 4.48 0.92
CA ALA A 3 -26.71 5.65 1.09
C ALA A 3 -26.32 6.25 -0.28
N PHE A 4 -25.96 7.53 -0.33
CA PHE A 4 -25.48 8.17 -1.56
C PHE A 4 -24.15 7.56 -2.03
N GLU A 5 -23.84 7.72 -3.33
CA GLU A 5 -22.51 7.39 -3.85
C GLU A 5 -21.43 8.06 -2.99
N ASN A 6 -20.40 7.28 -2.66
CA ASN A 6 -19.28 7.73 -1.83
C ASN A 6 -17.99 6.97 -2.20
N GLN A 7 -16.97 7.06 -1.38
CA GLN A 7 -15.70 6.38 -1.64
C GLN A 7 -15.82 4.85 -1.76
N ASN A 8 -16.83 4.23 -1.13
CA ASN A 8 -17.02 2.77 -1.06
C ASN A 8 -18.28 2.29 -1.78
N ILE A 9 -19.10 3.19 -2.34
CA ILE A 9 -20.37 2.84 -2.98
C ILE A 9 -20.46 3.55 -4.33
N GLU A 10 -20.81 2.78 -5.36
CA GLU A 10 -21.09 3.25 -6.71
C GLU A 10 -22.45 2.74 -7.20
N PHE A 11 -23.23 3.58 -7.89
CA PHE A 11 -24.52 3.24 -8.45
C PHE A 11 -24.50 3.21 -9.99
N LYS A 12 -25.15 2.22 -10.57
CA LYS A 12 -25.39 2.10 -12.01
C LYS A 12 -26.85 1.76 -12.26
N GLN A 13 -27.49 2.47 -13.17
CA GLN A 13 -28.91 2.24 -13.48
C GLN A 13 -29.12 0.90 -14.17
N GLU A 14 -28.16 0.52 -15.01
CA GLU A 14 -28.14 -0.71 -15.80
C GLU A 14 -26.72 -1.23 -15.97
N TYR A 15 -26.58 -2.43 -16.48
CA TYR A 15 -25.27 -2.94 -16.83
C TYR A 15 -24.67 -2.13 -17.99
N VAL A 16 -23.46 -1.65 -17.77
CA VAL A 16 -22.61 -1.02 -18.78
C VAL A 16 -21.20 -1.63 -18.71
N PRO A 17 -20.49 -1.80 -19.86
CA PRO A 17 -19.15 -2.40 -19.86
C PRO A 17 -18.13 -1.68 -18.96
N ASP A 18 -18.36 -0.41 -18.67
CA ASP A 18 -17.49 0.41 -17.79
C ASP A 18 -17.54 -0.01 -16.31
N ILE A 19 -18.50 -0.88 -15.90
CA ILE A 19 -18.53 -1.49 -14.55
C ILE A 19 -17.20 -2.17 -14.22
N ARG A 20 -16.53 -2.77 -15.22
CA ARG A 20 -15.19 -3.35 -15.03
C ARG A 20 -14.14 -2.35 -14.52
N LYS A 21 -14.26 -1.06 -14.85
CA LYS A 21 -13.37 -0.02 -14.33
C LYS A 21 -13.66 0.29 -12.86
N GLU A 22 -14.94 0.32 -12.47
CA GLU A 22 -15.35 0.54 -11.09
C GLU A 22 -14.87 -0.61 -10.19
N VAL A 23 -15.15 -1.85 -10.60
CA VAL A 23 -14.72 -3.05 -9.87
C VAL A 23 -13.20 -3.09 -9.73
N MET A 24 -12.46 -2.85 -10.82
CA MET A 24 -11.01 -2.75 -10.78
C MET A 24 -10.54 -1.61 -9.88
N GLY A 25 -11.19 -0.46 -9.95
CA GLY A 25 -10.87 0.71 -9.14
C GLY A 25 -10.98 0.41 -7.64
N PHE A 26 -12.03 -0.30 -7.23
CA PHE A 26 -12.21 -0.76 -5.85
C PHE A 26 -11.16 -1.80 -5.45
N ALA A 27 -10.90 -2.79 -6.30
CA ALA A 27 -9.89 -3.82 -6.00
C ALA A 27 -8.46 -3.25 -5.88
N ASN A 28 -8.15 -2.20 -6.64
CA ASN A 28 -6.88 -1.47 -6.55
C ASN A 28 -6.81 -0.49 -5.36
N ALA A 29 -7.95 -0.23 -4.70
CA ALA A 29 -8.04 0.64 -3.52
C ALA A 29 -8.42 -0.17 -2.26
N GLU A 30 -9.35 0.31 -1.47
CA GLU A 30 -9.76 -0.29 -0.19
C GLU A 30 -11.01 -1.20 -0.31
N GLY A 31 -11.42 -1.52 -1.52
CA GLY A 31 -12.66 -2.24 -1.77
C GLY A 31 -13.87 -1.32 -1.83
N GLY A 32 -15.04 -1.91 -2.02
CA GLY A 32 -16.32 -1.21 -2.10
C GLY A 32 -17.40 -2.02 -2.81
N THR A 33 -18.56 -1.42 -3.00
CA THR A 33 -19.73 -2.10 -3.57
C THR A 33 -20.29 -1.30 -4.75
N VAL A 34 -20.60 -2.01 -5.83
CA VAL A 34 -21.33 -1.45 -6.99
C VAL A 34 -22.73 -2.02 -7.00
N TYR A 35 -23.74 -1.15 -7.02
CA TYR A 35 -25.13 -1.55 -7.19
C TYR A 35 -25.60 -1.29 -8.63
N VAL A 36 -26.14 -2.31 -9.29
CA VAL A 36 -26.73 -2.20 -10.64
C VAL A 36 -28.25 -2.34 -10.53
N GLY A 37 -28.95 -1.38 -11.11
CA GLY A 37 -30.41 -1.20 -10.93
C GLY A 37 -30.75 -0.04 -9.99
N VAL A 38 -29.77 0.83 -9.71
CA VAL A 38 -29.91 1.99 -8.83
C VAL A 38 -29.45 3.27 -9.55
N ARG A 39 -30.22 4.33 -9.43
CA ARG A 39 -29.89 5.64 -9.98
C ARG A 39 -28.96 6.41 -9.03
N LYS A 40 -28.20 7.36 -9.54
CA LYS A 40 -27.24 8.16 -8.77
C LYS A 40 -27.82 8.89 -7.56
N ASP A 41 -29.11 9.23 -7.62
CA ASP A 41 -29.83 9.86 -6.50
C ASP A 41 -30.32 8.83 -5.45
N GLY A 42 -29.97 7.54 -5.61
CA GLY A 42 -30.34 6.45 -4.72
C GLY A 42 -31.71 5.82 -5.04
N ALA A 43 -32.41 6.28 -6.08
CA ALA A 43 -33.67 5.69 -6.47
C ALA A 43 -33.48 4.27 -7.05
N VAL A 44 -34.17 3.29 -6.48
CA VAL A 44 -34.10 1.90 -6.91
C VAL A 44 -34.96 1.69 -8.14
N LEU A 45 -34.37 1.31 -9.25
CA LEU A 45 -35.03 0.98 -10.51
C LEU A 45 -35.37 -0.50 -10.61
N GLY A 46 -34.46 -1.35 -10.12
CA GLY A 46 -34.50 -2.79 -10.28
C GLY A 46 -33.95 -3.27 -11.63
N ILE A 47 -33.77 -4.58 -11.76
CA ILE A 47 -33.29 -5.28 -12.95
C ILE A 47 -34.33 -6.31 -13.37
N GLY A 48 -34.71 -6.32 -14.65
CA GLY A 48 -35.75 -7.24 -15.18
C GLY A 48 -35.27 -8.68 -15.37
N ASP A 49 -33.98 -8.88 -15.67
CA ASP A 49 -33.32 -10.19 -15.80
C ASP A 49 -32.01 -10.20 -14.97
N PRO A 50 -32.10 -10.39 -13.66
CA PRO A 50 -30.92 -10.37 -12.77
C PRO A 50 -29.93 -11.48 -13.10
N ASP A 51 -30.39 -12.68 -13.42
CA ASP A 51 -29.52 -13.83 -13.71
C ASP A 51 -28.68 -13.60 -14.98
N GLY A 52 -29.34 -13.11 -16.05
CA GLY A 52 -28.64 -12.77 -17.30
C GLY A 52 -27.64 -11.65 -17.12
N VAL A 53 -27.99 -10.59 -16.40
CA VAL A 53 -27.08 -9.46 -16.13
C VAL A 53 -25.93 -9.88 -15.21
N MET A 54 -26.17 -10.69 -14.19
CA MET A 54 -25.12 -11.24 -13.33
C MET A 54 -24.11 -12.06 -14.13
N LEU A 55 -24.59 -12.94 -15.02
CA LEU A 55 -23.72 -13.71 -15.92
C LEU A 55 -22.88 -12.81 -16.83
N GLN A 56 -23.47 -11.76 -17.39
CA GLN A 56 -22.76 -10.78 -18.22
C GLN A 56 -21.66 -10.07 -17.41
N ILE A 57 -21.93 -9.65 -16.17
CA ILE A 57 -20.96 -9.02 -15.27
C ILE A 57 -19.80 -9.96 -15.03
N VAL A 58 -20.07 -11.19 -14.57
CA VAL A 58 -19.03 -12.18 -14.23
C VAL A 58 -18.16 -12.49 -15.44
N ASN A 59 -18.73 -12.74 -16.60
CA ASN A 59 -17.98 -13.00 -17.82
C ASN A 59 -17.13 -11.78 -18.21
N SER A 60 -17.71 -10.58 -18.19
CA SER A 60 -17.00 -9.34 -18.52
C SER A 60 -15.79 -9.10 -17.61
N LEU A 61 -15.92 -9.30 -16.30
CA LEU A 61 -14.84 -9.16 -15.34
C LEU A 61 -13.73 -10.18 -15.59
N LYS A 62 -14.11 -11.46 -15.74
CA LYS A 62 -13.18 -12.57 -15.97
C LYS A 62 -12.38 -12.41 -17.26
N ASP A 63 -13.03 -11.99 -18.34
CA ASP A 63 -12.40 -11.89 -19.66
C ASP A 63 -11.58 -10.63 -19.82
N SER A 64 -11.99 -9.52 -19.18
CA SER A 64 -11.40 -8.19 -19.42
C SER A 64 -10.31 -7.81 -18.44
N LEU A 65 -10.27 -8.40 -17.25
CA LEU A 65 -9.36 -7.97 -16.18
C LEU A 65 -8.20 -8.94 -15.99
N ALA A 66 -7.08 -8.43 -15.59
CA ALA A 66 -5.89 -9.17 -15.19
C ALA A 66 -5.16 -8.45 -14.03
N PRO A 67 -4.49 -9.19 -13.13
CA PRO A 67 -4.62 -10.63 -12.88
C PRO A 67 -6.07 -11.06 -12.61
N ASP A 68 -6.33 -12.35 -12.36
CA ASP A 68 -7.68 -12.83 -12.02
C ASP A 68 -8.21 -12.10 -10.78
N ILE A 69 -9.31 -11.37 -10.95
CA ILE A 69 -9.94 -10.55 -9.91
C ILE A 69 -11.05 -11.29 -9.16
N MET A 70 -11.53 -12.41 -9.73
CA MET A 70 -12.71 -13.11 -9.23
C MET A 70 -12.64 -13.55 -7.77
N PRO A 71 -11.48 -13.94 -7.21
CA PRO A 71 -11.37 -14.25 -5.78
C PRO A 71 -11.75 -13.09 -4.85
N PHE A 72 -11.73 -11.85 -5.34
CA PHE A 72 -11.99 -10.62 -4.59
C PHE A 72 -13.35 -10.00 -4.90
N VAL A 73 -14.15 -10.64 -5.73
CA VAL A 73 -15.46 -10.12 -6.19
C VAL A 73 -16.56 -11.11 -5.89
N ARG A 74 -17.63 -10.64 -5.27
CA ARG A 74 -18.88 -11.36 -5.10
C ARG A 74 -19.97 -10.64 -5.86
N VAL A 75 -20.73 -11.36 -6.65
CA VAL A 75 -21.87 -10.83 -7.41
C VAL A 75 -23.11 -11.54 -6.93
N ASN A 76 -24.04 -10.81 -6.35
CA ASN A 76 -25.27 -11.33 -5.77
C ASN A 76 -26.47 -10.54 -6.29
N THR A 77 -27.64 -11.16 -6.27
CA THR A 77 -28.92 -10.47 -6.41
C THR A 77 -29.45 -10.18 -5.00
N VAL A 78 -29.81 -8.93 -4.75
CA VAL A 78 -30.41 -8.47 -3.49
C VAL A 78 -31.75 -7.79 -3.76
N GLU A 79 -32.69 -7.91 -2.84
CA GLU A 79 -33.97 -7.23 -2.93
C GLU A 79 -33.93 -5.92 -2.13
N ILE A 80 -34.23 -4.81 -2.81
CA ILE A 80 -34.29 -3.48 -2.22
C ILE A 80 -35.58 -2.81 -2.69
N GLU A 81 -36.41 -2.38 -1.75
CA GLU A 81 -37.71 -1.75 -2.05
C GLU A 81 -38.57 -2.62 -2.99
N GLU A 82 -38.65 -3.94 -2.71
CA GLU A 82 -39.39 -4.94 -3.50
C GLU A 82 -38.92 -5.09 -4.96
N LYS A 83 -37.68 -4.65 -5.25
CA LYS A 83 -37.06 -4.77 -6.57
C LYS A 83 -35.74 -5.50 -6.48
N GLN A 84 -35.46 -6.31 -7.48
CA GLN A 84 -34.19 -7.03 -7.59
C GLN A 84 -33.11 -6.10 -8.14
N VAL A 85 -31.99 -6.03 -7.43
CA VAL A 85 -30.81 -5.22 -7.72
C VAL A 85 -29.59 -6.14 -7.67
N ILE A 86 -28.61 -5.92 -8.52
CA ILE A 86 -27.35 -6.66 -8.42
C ILE A 86 -26.38 -5.89 -7.56
N GLU A 87 -25.83 -6.58 -6.57
CA GLU A 87 -24.77 -6.11 -5.69
C GLU A 87 -23.47 -6.79 -6.10
N ILE A 88 -22.47 -5.97 -6.41
CA ILE A 88 -21.10 -6.41 -6.70
C ILE A 88 -20.24 -5.93 -5.53
N ASP A 89 -19.94 -6.84 -4.61
CA ASP A 89 -19.06 -6.56 -3.47
C ASP A 89 -17.61 -6.88 -3.85
N VAL A 90 -16.72 -5.92 -3.66
CA VAL A 90 -15.32 -5.97 -4.06
C VAL A 90 -14.44 -5.76 -2.85
N THR A 91 -13.62 -6.73 -2.53
CA THR A 91 -12.58 -6.58 -1.51
C THR A 91 -11.26 -6.12 -2.14
N THR A 92 -10.39 -5.54 -1.33
CA THR A 92 -9.04 -5.16 -1.76
C THR A 92 -8.29 -6.36 -2.31
N GLY A 93 -7.80 -6.23 -3.54
CA GLY A 93 -7.04 -7.30 -4.18
C GLY A 93 -5.60 -7.42 -3.65
N THR A 94 -5.07 -8.64 -3.63
CA THR A 94 -3.70 -8.92 -3.16
C THR A 94 -2.63 -8.85 -4.25
N ASN A 95 -3.04 -8.97 -5.53
CA ASN A 95 -2.13 -8.98 -6.68
C ASN A 95 -2.22 -7.68 -7.49
N ARG A 96 -2.32 -6.55 -6.80
CA ARG A 96 -2.40 -5.22 -7.43
C ARG A 96 -1.10 -4.84 -8.15
N PRO A 97 -1.17 -4.08 -9.25
CA PRO A 97 -2.37 -3.49 -9.85
C PRO A 97 -3.14 -4.44 -10.75
N TYR A 98 -4.47 -4.44 -10.62
CA TYR A 98 -5.39 -5.02 -11.62
C TYR A 98 -5.53 -4.05 -12.79
N TYR A 99 -5.67 -4.59 -13.99
CA TYR A 99 -5.70 -3.78 -15.20
C TYR A 99 -6.60 -4.37 -16.29
N LEU A 100 -7.01 -3.54 -17.25
CA LEU A 100 -7.70 -3.98 -18.47
C LEU A 100 -6.71 -4.73 -19.36
N ARG A 101 -6.99 -6.02 -19.66
CA ARG A 101 -6.12 -6.88 -20.52
C ARG A 101 -5.81 -6.22 -21.85
N GLU A 102 -6.82 -5.62 -22.49
CA GLU A 102 -6.69 -4.95 -23.79
C GLU A 102 -5.74 -3.75 -23.78
N LYS A 103 -5.56 -3.12 -22.61
CA LYS A 103 -4.74 -1.91 -22.48
C LYS A 103 -3.41 -2.14 -21.77
N GLY A 104 -3.31 -3.18 -20.96
CA GLY A 104 -2.09 -3.53 -20.21
C GLY A 104 -1.79 -2.60 -19.04
N LEU A 105 -0.63 -2.79 -18.43
CA LEU A 105 -0.12 -2.04 -17.27
C LEU A 105 0.40 -0.64 -17.69
N LYS A 106 -0.51 0.26 -18.03
CA LYS A 106 -0.18 1.65 -18.40
C LYS A 106 -1.33 2.58 -18.04
N PRO A 107 -1.10 3.91 -18.02
CA PRO A 107 -2.18 4.88 -17.86
C PRO A 107 -3.33 4.61 -18.83
N GLY A 108 -4.57 4.64 -18.32
CA GLY A 108 -5.76 4.26 -19.09
C GLY A 108 -6.05 2.75 -19.13
N GLY A 109 -5.12 1.88 -18.69
CA GLY A 109 -5.33 0.45 -18.44
C GLY A 109 -5.56 0.12 -16.99
N VAL A 110 -5.05 0.93 -16.07
CA VAL A 110 -5.18 0.78 -14.61
C VAL A 110 -6.04 1.91 -14.05
N TYR A 111 -7.06 1.54 -13.27
CA TYR A 111 -7.94 2.50 -12.59
C TYR A 111 -7.90 2.27 -11.07
N VAL A 112 -8.08 3.33 -10.31
CA VAL A 112 -8.11 3.32 -8.85
C VAL A 112 -9.24 4.20 -8.34
N ARG A 113 -9.91 3.79 -7.27
CA ARG A 113 -10.92 4.60 -6.59
C ARG A 113 -10.23 5.71 -5.78
N LYS A 114 -10.59 6.97 -6.04
CA LYS A 114 -10.15 8.14 -5.27
C LYS A 114 -11.36 8.98 -4.89
N GLY A 115 -11.67 9.01 -3.60
CA GLY A 115 -12.92 9.61 -3.14
C GLY A 115 -14.12 8.91 -3.79
N SER A 116 -15.06 9.67 -4.34
CA SER A 116 -16.28 9.15 -4.97
C SER A 116 -16.13 8.87 -6.48
N SER A 117 -14.91 8.83 -7.04
CA SER A 117 -14.71 8.59 -8.47
C SER A 117 -13.62 7.58 -8.75
N THR A 118 -13.80 6.82 -9.83
CA THR A 118 -12.78 5.91 -10.37
C THR A 118 -11.99 6.62 -11.45
N GLN A 119 -10.68 6.72 -11.27
CA GLN A 119 -9.79 7.50 -12.13
C GLN A 119 -8.66 6.64 -12.68
N PRO A 120 -8.16 6.94 -13.90
CA PRO A 120 -6.95 6.29 -14.41
C PRO A 120 -5.75 6.63 -13.52
N MET A 121 -4.90 5.63 -13.31
CA MET A 121 -3.68 5.78 -12.53
C MET A 121 -2.56 6.36 -13.39
N THR A 122 -1.70 7.17 -12.79
CA THR A 122 -0.49 7.68 -13.44
C THR A 122 0.54 6.55 -13.58
N GLU A 123 1.49 6.71 -14.48
CA GLU A 123 2.58 5.75 -14.66
C GLU A 123 3.40 5.55 -13.38
N GLU A 124 3.64 6.63 -12.67
CA GLU A 124 4.34 6.64 -11.38
C GLU A 124 3.55 5.88 -10.30
N GLY A 125 2.25 6.14 -10.19
CA GLY A 125 1.37 5.41 -9.27
C GLY A 125 1.29 3.91 -9.58
N ILE A 126 1.28 3.52 -10.86
CA ILE A 126 1.33 2.10 -11.25
C ILE A 126 2.65 1.46 -10.78
N ARG A 127 3.78 2.15 -10.98
CA ARG A 127 5.10 1.68 -10.53
C ARG A 127 5.15 1.52 -9.01
N GLU A 128 4.66 2.51 -8.26
CA GLU A 128 4.59 2.43 -6.80
C GLU A 128 3.71 1.26 -6.34
N MET A 129 2.54 1.07 -6.94
CA MET A 129 1.65 -0.03 -6.60
C MET A 129 2.29 -1.40 -6.88
N ILE A 130 3.03 -1.55 -7.98
CA ILE A 130 3.80 -2.77 -8.28
C ILE A 130 4.85 -3.02 -7.18
N LEU A 131 5.60 -2.01 -6.79
CA LEU A 131 6.61 -2.12 -5.74
C LEU A 131 6.00 -2.53 -4.41
N GLN A 132 4.89 -1.91 -4.00
CA GLN A 132 4.19 -2.22 -2.75
C GLN A 132 3.62 -3.64 -2.72
N ASN A 133 3.19 -4.18 -3.86
CA ASN A 133 2.55 -5.48 -3.93
C ASN A 133 3.48 -6.61 -4.41
N SER A 134 4.69 -6.30 -4.86
CA SER A 134 5.66 -7.32 -5.30
C SER A 134 6.24 -8.15 -4.15
N GLY A 135 5.86 -7.88 -2.91
CA GLY A 135 6.48 -8.48 -1.71
C GLY A 135 7.96 -8.12 -1.55
N ARG A 136 8.48 -7.29 -2.44
CA ARG A 136 9.82 -6.73 -2.36
C ARG A 136 9.71 -5.38 -1.66
N SER A 137 9.89 -5.39 -0.35
CA SER A 137 10.09 -4.13 0.37
C SER A 137 11.41 -3.50 -0.09
N PHE A 138 11.52 -2.18 0.03
CA PHE A 138 12.75 -1.44 -0.32
C PHE A 138 13.99 -2.08 0.31
N GLU A 139 13.86 -2.55 1.54
CA GLU A 139 14.93 -3.16 2.33
C GLU A 139 15.48 -4.44 1.68
N LEU A 140 14.62 -5.23 1.02
CA LEU A 140 15.00 -6.47 0.36
C LEU A 140 15.52 -6.29 -1.07
N CYS A 141 15.39 -5.09 -1.63
CA CYS A 141 15.98 -4.79 -2.93
C CYS A 141 17.51 -4.76 -2.81
N ARG A 142 18.19 -5.14 -3.91
CA ARG A 142 19.65 -5.07 -4.02
C ARG A 142 20.11 -3.62 -3.81
N SER A 143 21.10 -3.42 -2.94
CA SER A 143 21.76 -2.14 -2.77
C SER A 143 22.58 -1.77 -4.01
N MET A 144 22.57 -0.48 -4.36
CA MET A 144 23.46 0.04 -5.39
C MET A 144 24.92 0.07 -4.91
N ASN A 145 25.14 0.26 -3.60
CA ASN A 145 26.47 0.20 -2.99
C ASN A 145 26.72 -1.22 -2.47
N GLN A 146 27.77 -1.84 -2.94
CA GLN A 146 28.21 -3.19 -2.53
C GLN A 146 29.49 -3.17 -1.69
N GLU A 147 30.11 -2.00 -1.51
CA GLU A 147 31.31 -1.80 -0.66
C GLU A 147 30.89 -1.35 0.73
N LEU A 148 30.34 -2.27 1.53
CA LEU A 148 29.76 -1.98 2.84
C LEU A 148 30.65 -2.54 3.97
N THR A 149 30.79 -1.77 5.05
CA THR A 149 31.37 -2.17 6.33
C THR A 149 30.33 -2.14 7.45
N PHE A 150 30.53 -2.93 8.48
CA PHE A 150 29.51 -3.18 9.51
C PHE A 150 30.09 -3.10 10.93
N TYR A 151 31.01 -2.16 11.19
CA TYR A 151 31.61 -2.00 12.53
C TYR A 151 30.56 -1.75 13.61
N THR A 152 29.64 -0.85 13.34
CA THR A 152 28.55 -0.53 14.26
C THR A 152 27.68 -1.75 14.54
N LEU A 153 27.25 -2.46 13.50
CA LEU A 153 26.43 -3.66 13.65
C LEU A 153 27.17 -4.76 14.42
N GLN A 154 28.42 -5.00 14.11
CA GLN A 154 29.24 -6.00 14.78
C GLN A 154 29.40 -5.69 16.28
N THR A 155 29.69 -4.43 16.62
CA THR A 155 29.80 -3.97 18.01
C THR A 155 28.51 -4.17 18.76
N GLU A 156 27.37 -3.81 18.18
CA GLU A 156 26.07 -4.01 18.79
C GLU A 156 25.69 -5.48 19.01
N MET A 157 26.04 -6.33 18.06
CA MET A 157 25.80 -7.77 18.20
C MET A 157 26.71 -8.40 19.26
N GLN A 158 27.98 -7.99 19.32
CA GLN A 158 28.91 -8.42 20.36
C GLN A 158 28.45 -8.03 21.79
N ARG A 159 27.93 -6.81 21.96
CA ARG A 159 27.34 -6.38 23.26
C ARG A 159 26.21 -7.29 23.72
N ARG A 160 25.51 -7.95 22.80
CA ARG A 160 24.42 -8.89 23.07
C ARG A 160 24.86 -10.35 23.04
N SER A 161 26.18 -10.61 22.95
CA SER A 161 26.74 -11.97 22.81
C SER A 161 26.20 -12.72 21.57
N ILE A 162 25.92 -11.99 20.49
CA ILE A 162 25.47 -12.53 19.22
C ILE A 162 26.64 -12.46 18.24
N GLU A 163 27.03 -13.60 17.69
CA GLU A 163 28.00 -13.65 16.60
C GLU A 163 27.28 -13.41 15.26
N ILE A 164 27.82 -12.50 14.45
CA ILE A 164 27.28 -12.20 13.13
C ILE A 164 28.33 -12.54 12.05
N GLY A 165 28.04 -13.57 11.29
CA GLY A 165 28.85 -14.00 10.15
C GLY A 165 28.01 -14.02 8.86
N PRO A 166 28.58 -14.51 7.74
CA PRO A 166 27.87 -14.53 6.45
C PRO A 166 26.56 -15.33 6.47
N SER A 167 26.47 -16.38 7.27
CA SER A 167 25.25 -17.18 7.41
C SER A 167 24.13 -16.38 8.09
N GLN A 168 24.45 -15.70 9.20
CA GLN A 168 23.52 -14.84 9.93
C GLN A 168 23.10 -13.65 9.07
N MET A 169 24.02 -13.05 8.31
CA MET A 169 23.71 -11.97 7.39
C MET A 169 22.68 -12.39 6.31
N ARG A 170 22.77 -13.63 5.80
CA ARG A 170 21.74 -14.18 4.88
C ARG A 170 20.40 -14.42 5.58
N THR A 171 20.42 -14.98 6.79
CA THR A 171 19.20 -15.18 7.59
C THR A 171 18.49 -13.86 7.86
N LEU A 172 19.25 -12.82 8.19
CA LEU A 172 18.74 -11.45 8.43
C LEU A 172 18.42 -10.70 7.14
N LYS A 173 18.57 -11.33 5.97
CA LYS A 173 18.32 -10.69 4.66
C LYS A 173 19.22 -9.48 4.35
N LEU A 174 20.37 -9.37 5.00
CA LEU A 174 21.39 -8.38 4.63
C LEU A 174 22.11 -8.77 3.34
N ILE A 175 22.22 -10.06 3.09
CA ILE A 175 22.72 -10.64 1.85
C ILE A 175 21.55 -11.36 1.17
N GLY A 176 21.27 -10.99 -0.08
CA GLY A 176 20.23 -11.59 -0.90
C GLY A 176 20.60 -13.01 -1.37
N GLU A 177 19.67 -13.66 -2.08
CA GLU A 177 19.88 -14.99 -2.67
C GLU A 177 20.97 -14.97 -3.75
N ASP A 178 21.17 -13.86 -4.41
CA ASP A 178 22.22 -13.59 -5.39
C ASP A 178 23.61 -13.36 -4.77
N GLY A 179 23.71 -13.37 -3.43
CA GLY A 179 24.94 -13.15 -2.69
C GLY A 179 25.35 -11.67 -2.56
N LEU A 180 24.50 -10.74 -2.98
CA LEU A 180 24.75 -9.30 -2.95
C LEU A 180 24.07 -8.64 -1.76
N TYR A 181 24.58 -7.50 -1.31
CA TYR A 181 23.99 -6.73 -0.22
C TYR A 181 22.66 -6.11 -0.64
N THR A 182 21.72 -6.14 0.29
CA THR A 182 20.40 -5.49 0.17
C THR A 182 20.43 -4.04 0.70
N ASN A 183 19.37 -3.28 0.45
CA ASN A 183 19.23 -1.95 1.05
C ASN A 183 19.13 -2.00 2.57
N LEU A 184 18.63 -3.11 3.16
CA LEU A 184 18.70 -3.32 4.60
C LEU A 184 20.15 -3.36 5.10
N ALA A 185 21.05 -4.03 4.34
CA ALA A 185 22.46 -4.00 4.65
C ALA A 185 23.04 -2.57 4.58
N LEU A 186 22.68 -1.81 3.54
CA LEU A 186 23.10 -0.41 3.43
C LEU A 186 22.65 0.43 4.62
N LEU A 187 21.39 0.31 5.05
CA LEU A 187 20.86 1.03 6.21
C LEU A 187 21.59 0.69 7.51
N LEU A 188 22.01 -0.56 7.67
CA LEU A 188 22.75 -1.04 8.86
C LEU A 188 24.26 -0.86 8.75
N SER A 189 24.79 -0.50 7.57
CA SER A 189 26.22 -0.30 7.33
C SER A 189 26.71 1.04 7.85
N ASP A 190 28.04 1.16 7.96
CA ASP A 190 28.69 2.43 8.31
C ASP A 190 28.62 3.44 7.15
N GLN A 191 28.26 3.01 5.93
CA GLN A 191 28.05 3.82 4.72
C GLN A 191 26.59 4.26 4.52
N CYS A 192 25.74 4.12 5.53
CA CYS A 192 24.35 4.56 5.42
C CYS A 192 24.26 6.07 5.14
N GLU A 193 23.65 6.44 4.02
CA GLU A 193 23.46 7.83 3.59
C GLU A 193 22.18 8.46 4.16
N THR A 194 21.26 7.63 4.66
CA THR A 194 20.03 8.10 5.29
C THR A 194 20.34 8.73 6.63
N THR A 195 19.74 9.86 6.93
CA THR A 195 20.00 10.62 8.17
C THR A 195 18.72 10.80 8.99
N THR A 196 18.87 10.80 10.32
CA THR A 196 17.78 11.12 11.24
C THR A 196 17.90 12.57 11.70
N LYS A 197 16.84 13.35 11.48
CA LYS A 197 16.78 14.75 11.89
C LYS A 197 15.84 14.89 13.09
N VAL A 198 16.36 15.45 14.18
CA VAL A 198 15.60 15.67 15.41
C VAL A 198 15.51 17.16 15.67
N ALA A 199 14.31 17.62 16.04
CA ALA A 199 14.06 18.98 16.48
C ALA A 199 13.51 18.95 17.92
N LEU A 200 14.07 19.72 18.82
CA LEU A 200 13.62 19.89 20.17
C LEU A 200 12.81 21.18 20.29
N PHE A 201 11.63 21.08 20.88
CA PHE A 201 10.76 22.20 21.21
C PHE A 201 10.60 22.33 22.72
N GLN A 202 10.36 23.54 23.20
CA GLN A 202 10.07 23.80 24.61
C GLN A 202 8.56 23.80 24.85
N GLY A 203 8.12 23.11 25.92
CA GLY A 203 6.69 23.00 26.27
C GLY A 203 5.94 21.93 25.45
N THR A 204 4.62 21.97 25.57
CA THR A 204 3.70 21.06 24.85
C THR A 204 3.31 21.56 23.46
N ASP A 205 3.47 22.85 23.22
CA ASP A 205 3.17 23.53 21.96
C ASP A 205 4.44 23.68 21.15
N LYS A 206 4.40 23.36 19.86
CA LYS A 206 5.56 23.39 18.95
C LYS A 206 5.98 24.84 18.56
N GLU A 207 5.75 25.81 19.44
CA GLU A 207 5.98 27.23 19.14
C GLU A 207 7.42 27.70 19.43
N LEU A 208 8.05 27.14 20.44
CA LEU A 208 9.41 27.52 20.81
C LEU A 208 10.41 26.44 20.40
N PHE A 209 11.03 26.65 19.24
CA PHE A 209 12.14 25.84 18.76
C PHE A 209 13.37 26.05 19.65
N ARG A 210 13.94 24.96 20.14
CA ARG A 210 15.09 24.98 21.05
C ARG A 210 16.40 24.60 20.37
N ASP A 211 16.38 23.47 19.63
CA ASP A 211 17.57 22.96 18.97
C ASP A 211 17.18 21.93 17.88
N ARG A 212 18.08 21.69 16.94
CA ARG A 212 17.99 20.61 15.99
C ARG A 212 19.32 19.91 15.83
N LYS A 213 19.28 18.60 15.61
CA LYS A 213 20.47 17.81 15.32
C LYS A 213 20.20 16.82 14.21
N GLU A 214 21.22 16.54 13.42
CA GLU A 214 21.22 15.54 12.37
C GLU A 214 22.19 14.43 12.74
N PHE A 215 21.74 13.18 12.68
CA PHE A 215 22.52 11.99 12.97
C PHE A 215 22.78 11.23 11.68
N THR A 216 24.01 10.74 11.50
CA THR A 216 24.50 10.08 10.28
C THR A 216 25.15 8.74 10.62
N GLY A 217 25.49 7.94 9.59
CA GLY A 217 26.07 6.60 9.72
C GLY A 217 24.98 5.52 9.90
N SER A 218 25.35 4.34 10.35
CA SER A 218 24.40 3.23 10.56
C SER A 218 23.16 3.68 11.33
N ILE A 219 21.96 3.22 10.92
CA ILE A 219 20.71 3.54 11.64
C ILE A 219 20.74 3.11 13.10
N LEU A 220 21.53 2.08 13.47
CA LEU A 220 21.73 1.67 14.86
C LEU A 220 22.43 2.76 15.67
N LYS A 221 23.48 3.35 15.10
CA LYS A 221 24.18 4.47 15.73
C LYS A 221 23.29 5.71 15.80
N GLN A 222 22.56 6.02 14.74
CA GLN A 222 21.62 7.15 14.72
C GLN A 222 20.56 7.01 15.81
N LEU A 223 20.04 5.79 16.05
CA LEU A 223 19.09 5.53 17.10
C LEU A 223 19.68 5.75 18.48
N GLU A 224 20.88 5.22 18.76
CA GLU A 224 21.58 5.40 20.03
C GLU A 224 21.85 6.87 20.31
N ASP A 225 22.44 7.57 19.34
CA ASP A 225 22.77 8.99 19.45
C ASP A 225 21.50 9.86 19.62
N CYS A 226 20.42 9.52 18.94
CA CYS A 226 19.13 10.21 19.08
C CYS A 226 18.54 10.03 20.47
N LEU A 227 18.54 8.81 21.02
CA LEU A 227 18.04 8.52 22.36
C LEU A 227 18.86 9.25 23.45
N LEU A 228 20.19 9.28 23.30
CA LEU A 228 21.06 10.01 24.22
C LEU A 228 20.79 11.52 24.17
N TYR A 229 20.54 12.06 22.98
CA TYR A 229 20.27 13.49 22.79
C TYR A 229 18.89 13.90 23.34
N THR A 230 17.88 13.04 23.24
CA THR A 230 16.51 13.32 23.69
C THR A 230 16.25 12.93 25.15
N SER A 231 17.14 12.15 25.78
CA SER A 231 17.01 11.77 27.19
C SER A 231 17.26 12.99 28.09
N PRO A 232 16.42 13.19 29.13
CA PRO A 232 16.65 14.26 30.10
C PRO A 232 18.02 14.09 30.77
N SER A 233 18.80 15.17 30.84
CA SER A 233 20.03 15.15 31.61
C SER A 233 19.73 14.93 33.09
N PRO A 234 20.50 14.10 33.81
CA PRO A 234 20.34 13.93 35.27
C PRO A 234 20.40 15.25 36.07
N ARG A 235 20.85 16.34 35.42
CA ARG A 235 20.93 17.70 36.05
C ARG A 235 19.64 18.50 35.92
N ASP A 236 18.67 18.10 35.11
CA ASP A 236 17.39 18.81 34.93
C ASP A 236 16.29 18.36 35.89
N SER A 237 16.59 17.42 36.81
CA SER A 237 15.64 16.88 37.81
C SER A 237 15.72 17.54 39.18
N THR A 238 16.44 18.66 39.32
CA THR A 238 16.50 19.43 40.54
C THR A 238 16.15 20.89 40.31
N SER A 239 14.86 21.17 40.26
CA SER A 239 14.30 22.51 40.51
C SER A 239 12.85 22.35 40.94
#